data_cbab0c56fc2109aa00eeba0241a63639
#
_entry.id   cbab0c56fc2109aa00eeba0241a63639
#
_cell.length_a   1.000
_cell.length_b   1.000
_cell.length_c   1.000
_cell.angle_alpha   90.00
_cell.angle_beta   90.00
_cell.angle_gamma   90.00
#
_symmetry.space_group_name_H-M   'P 1'
#
loop_
_entity.id
_entity.type
_entity.pdbx_description
1 polymer ?
#
loop_
_entity_poly.entity_id
_entity_poly.type
_entity_poly.pdbx_seq_one_letter_code
_entity_poly.pdbx_strand_id
1 'polypeptide(L)'
;LFCILWIVTVFLSAIGKIGLIRGTAQADSGAEKLVFGELFSGSVPYFWRMFGLSLILGLPAFIVGIVIAVVMVGGLVASGGGDTAILGMLGMMPIMIGCLCLLVPVMFVLGMIFRQAENAIVLEEMGVLPAITRGWEVFKANLGPIILMAIILGVIGFVASFVIALPIFVIVFPAMIAFMAGQGQNLTPLYLMGACLCLFIPVAWLLQGIITAYTESAWTLTYMRLTKPQDAAPAIVEANAS
;
A
#
# COMPACT_ATOMS: atom_id res chain seq x y z
N LEU A 1 -16.31 2.02 19.98
CA LEU A 1 -14.89 2.32 20.08
C LEU A 1 -14.14 1.93 18.79
N PHE A 2 -14.30 0.69 18.30
CA PHE A 2 -13.62 0.19 17.10
C PHE A 2 -13.92 1.03 15.84
N CYS A 3 -15.18 1.39 15.58
CA CYS A 3 -15.56 2.21 14.43
C CYS A 3 -14.92 3.62 14.48
N ILE A 4 -14.83 4.22 15.67
CA ILE A 4 -14.21 5.54 15.83
C ILE A 4 -12.71 5.46 15.55
N LEU A 5 -12.02 4.47 16.10
CA LEU A 5 -10.60 4.24 15.84
C LEU A 5 -10.34 3.99 14.36
N TRP A 6 -11.19 3.22 13.70
CA TRP A 6 -11.08 2.96 12.25
C TRP A 6 -11.23 4.24 11.43
N ILE A 7 -12.25 5.07 11.72
CA ILE A 7 -12.46 6.36 11.03
C ILE A 7 -11.27 7.29 11.22
N VAL A 8 -10.76 7.40 12.45
CA VAL A 8 -9.59 8.23 12.77
C VAL A 8 -8.36 7.73 11.99
N THR A 9 -8.14 6.42 11.91
CA THR A 9 -7.02 5.83 11.17
C THR A 9 -7.11 6.12 9.68
N VAL A 10 -8.30 5.99 9.07
CA VAL A 10 -8.52 6.32 7.65
C VAL A 10 -8.26 7.80 7.39
N PHE A 11 -8.76 8.67 8.27
CA PHE A 11 -8.54 10.12 8.16
C PHE A 11 -7.07 10.50 8.25
N LEU A 12 -6.36 9.99 9.26
CA LEU A 12 -4.94 10.25 9.45
C LEU A 12 -4.08 9.69 8.31
N SER A 13 -4.42 8.50 7.81
CA SER A 13 -3.73 7.88 6.68
C SER A 13 -3.86 8.73 5.41
N ALA A 14 -5.07 9.20 5.08
CA ALA A 14 -5.31 10.03 3.91
C ALA A 14 -4.58 11.38 4.02
N ILE A 15 -4.68 12.07 5.15
CA ILE A 15 -3.99 13.35 5.37
C ILE A 15 -2.47 13.16 5.36
N GLY A 16 -1.97 12.10 5.98
CA GLY A 16 -0.54 11.78 5.97
C GLY A 16 -0.01 11.59 4.55
N LYS A 17 -0.76 10.88 3.71
CA LYS A 17 -0.39 10.66 2.30
C LYS A 17 -0.41 11.97 1.48
N ILE A 18 -1.45 12.79 1.63
CA ILE A 18 -1.52 14.11 0.98
C ILE A 18 -0.36 14.99 1.45
N GLY A 19 -0.06 14.99 2.75
CA GLY A 19 1.06 15.72 3.34
C GLY A 19 2.42 15.30 2.77
N LEU A 20 2.62 13.99 2.54
CA LEU A 20 3.85 13.48 1.90
C LEU A 20 3.98 13.96 0.44
N ILE A 21 2.90 13.90 -0.35
CA ILE A 21 2.89 14.38 -1.74
C ILE A 21 3.23 15.88 -1.78
N ARG A 22 2.56 16.69 -0.98
CA ARG A 22 2.81 18.15 -0.92
C ARG A 22 4.19 18.48 -0.38
N GLY A 23 4.60 17.81 0.69
CA GLY A 23 5.92 17.99 1.28
C GLY A 23 7.05 17.67 0.30
N THR A 24 6.90 16.60 -0.48
CA THR A 24 7.85 16.24 -1.54
C THR A 24 7.91 17.30 -2.63
N ALA A 25 6.75 17.80 -3.07
CA ALA A 25 6.70 18.87 -4.09
C ALA A 25 7.31 20.18 -3.58
N GLN A 26 7.09 20.57 -2.32
CA GLN A 26 7.70 21.73 -1.71
C GLN A 26 9.22 21.56 -1.57
N ALA A 27 9.68 20.38 -1.16
CA ALA A 27 11.12 20.09 -1.09
C ALA A 27 11.79 20.14 -2.46
N ASP A 28 11.17 19.60 -3.52
CA ASP A 28 11.69 19.68 -4.91
C ASP A 28 11.71 21.11 -5.43
N SER A 29 10.83 21.98 -4.94
CA SER A 29 10.82 23.43 -5.28
C SER A 29 11.83 24.28 -4.48
N GLY A 30 12.61 23.65 -3.58
CA GLY A 30 13.67 24.33 -2.83
C GLY A 30 13.24 24.91 -1.48
N ALA A 31 12.15 24.44 -0.88
CA ALA A 31 11.76 24.88 0.45
C ALA A 31 12.80 24.44 1.51
N GLU A 32 13.37 25.39 2.22
CA GLU A 32 14.40 25.13 3.25
C GLU A 32 13.85 24.39 4.47
N LYS A 33 12.55 24.57 4.78
CA LYS A 33 11.89 23.94 5.94
C LYS A 33 10.47 23.52 5.58
N LEU A 34 10.10 22.33 6.03
CA LEU A 34 8.75 21.82 5.95
C LEU A 34 8.09 21.97 7.33
N VAL A 35 7.00 22.74 7.40
CA VAL A 35 6.25 22.96 8.64
C VAL A 35 5.07 22.01 8.67
N PHE A 36 5.06 21.07 9.62
CA PHE A 36 4.02 20.04 9.73
C PHE A 36 2.60 20.65 9.83
N GLY A 37 2.41 21.74 10.57
CA GLY A 37 1.11 22.39 10.71
C GLY A 37 0.54 22.93 9.39
N GLU A 38 1.40 23.49 8.54
CA GLU A 38 1.01 24.00 7.22
C GLU A 38 0.69 22.86 6.25
N LEU A 39 1.49 21.79 6.27
CA LEU A 39 1.22 20.59 5.47
C LEU A 39 -0.09 19.94 5.89
N PHE A 40 -0.35 19.83 7.20
CA PHE A 40 -1.58 19.26 7.72
C PHE A 40 -2.81 20.09 7.34
N SER A 41 -2.81 21.39 7.66
CA SER A 41 -3.95 22.27 7.34
C SER A 41 -4.21 22.37 5.84
N GLY A 42 -3.14 22.43 5.04
CA GLY A 42 -3.24 22.44 3.59
C GLY A 42 -3.65 21.10 2.96
N SER A 43 -3.62 19.99 3.71
CA SER A 43 -4.05 18.68 3.23
C SER A 43 -5.56 18.44 3.40
N VAL A 44 -6.19 19.11 4.37
CA VAL A 44 -7.62 18.92 4.70
C VAL A 44 -8.56 19.16 3.51
N PRO A 45 -8.39 20.19 2.65
CA PRO A 45 -9.28 20.41 1.49
C PRO A 45 -9.28 19.25 0.48
N TYR A 46 -8.18 18.53 0.37
CA TYR A 46 -8.03 17.40 -0.57
C TYR A 46 -8.54 16.09 0.00
N PHE A 47 -8.83 16.02 1.30
CA PHE A 47 -9.26 14.81 1.98
C PHE A 47 -10.45 14.15 1.29
N TRP A 48 -11.53 14.89 1.01
CA TRP A 48 -12.73 14.33 0.40
C TRP A 48 -12.48 13.79 -1.01
N ARG A 49 -11.63 14.45 -1.79
CA ARG A 49 -11.27 14.00 -3.13
C ARG A 49 -10.44 12.71 -3.06
N MET A 50 -9.46 12.67 -2.15
CA MET A 50 -8.62 11.48 -1.93
C MET A 50 -9.44 10.31 -1.37
N PHE A 51 -10.34 10.59 -0.43
CA PHE A 51 -11.27 9.60 0.10
C PHE A 51 -12.20 9.06 -0.99
N GLY A 52 -12.77 9.91 -1.83
CA GLY A 52 -13.58 9.52 -2.98
C GLY A 52 -12.82 8.64 -3.96
N LEU A 53 -11.57 8.98 -4.26
CA LEU A 53 -10.70 8.14 -5.11
C LEU A 53 -10.46 6.77 -4.47
N SER A 54 -10.12 6.74 -3.18
CA SER A 54 -9.92 5.49 -2.44
C SER A 54 -11.18 4.62 -2.38
N LEU A 55 -12.36 5.24 -2.33
CA LEU A 55 -13.64 4.54 -2.34
C LEU A 55 -13.92 3.89 -3.71
N ILE A 56 -13.62 4.59 -4.81
CA ILE A 56 -13.80 4.07 -6.17
C ILE A 56 -12.94 2.82 -6.41
N LEU A 57 -11.71 2.78 -5.87
CA LEU A 57 -10.85 1.59 -5.96
C LEU A 57 -11.23 0.54 -4.91
N GLY A 58 -11.52 0.96 -3.69
CA GLY A 58 -11.78 0.10 -2.55
C GLY A 58 -13.08 -0.68 -2.68
N LEU A 59 -14.16 -0.08 -3.22
CA LEU A 59 -15.46 -0.74 -3.36
C LEU A 59 -15.40 -1.98 -4.27
N PRO A 60 -14.84 -1.95 -5.50
CA PRO A 60 -14.69 -3.14 -6.31
C PRO A 60 -13.84 -4.22 -5.64
N ALA A 61 -12.73 -3.83 -5.01
CA ALA A 61 -11.87 -4.77 -4.29
C ALA A 61 -12.60 -5.41 -3.10
N PHE A 62 -13.41 -4.65 -2.37
CA PHE A 62 -14.22 -5.14 -1.26
C PHE A 62 -15.31 -6.10 -1.73
N ILE A 63 -16.02 -5.80 -2.84
CA ILE A 63 -17.03 -6.68 -3.43
C ILE A 63 -16.38 -8.01 -3.85
N VAL A 64 -15.25 -7.96 -4.55
CA VAL A 64 -14.49 -9.17 -4.93
C VAL A 64 -14.08 -9.97 -3.70
N GLY A 65 -13.60 -9.31 -2.64
CA GLY A 65 -13.26 -9.94 -1.37
C GLY A 65 -14.45 -10.65 -0.72
N ILE A 66 -15.62 -10.02 -0.72
CA ILE A 66 -16.87 -10.65 -0.21
C ILE A 66 -17.23 -11.87 -1.06
N VAL A 67 -17.19 -11.77 -2.39
CA VAL A 67 -17.52 -12.90 -3.27
C VAL A 67 -16.59 -14.08 -2.99
N ILE A 68 -15.28 -13.83 -2.89
CA ILE A 68 -14.30 -14.87 -2.55
C ILE A 68 -14.61 -15.48 -1.17
N ALA A 69 -14.89 -14.65 -0.16
CA ALA A 69 -15.22 -15.13 1.18
C ALA A 69 -16.49 -15.99 1.20
N VAL A 70 -17.55 -15.56 0.50
CA VAL A 70 -18.82 -16.32 0.38
C VAL A 70 -18.61 -17.65 -0.32
N VAL A 71 -17.83 -17.67 -1.40
CA VAL A 71 -17.50 -18.91 -2.14
C VAL A 71 -16.69 -19.85 -1.24
N MET A 72 -15.71 -19.33 -0.49
CA MET A 72 -14.90 -20.14 0.44
C MET A 72 -15.72 -20.73 1.57
N VAL A 73 -16.54 -19.90 2.24
CA VAL A 73 -17.38 -20.35 3.36
C VAL A 73 -18.47 -21.29 2.84
N GLY A 74 -19.10 -20.98 1.70
CA GLY A 74 -20.11 -21.83 1.06
C GLY A 74 -19.56 -23.19 0.68
N GLY A 75 -18.36 -23.24 0.12
CA GLY A 75 -17.67 -24.49 -0.21
C GLY A 75 -17.34 -25.33 1.03
N LEU A 76 -16.91 -24.68 2.12
CA LEU A 76 -16.65 -25.35 3.39
C LEU A 76 -17.92 -25.95 4.02
N VAL A 77 -19.02 -25.20 3.98
CA VAL A 77 -20.33 -25.66 4.48
C VAL A 77 -20.90 -26.78 3.62
N ALA A 78 -20.82 -26.65 2.30
CA ALA A 78 -21.30 -27.65 1.35
C ALA A 78 -20.54 -28.98 1.43
N SER A 79 -19.27 -28.97 1.86
CA SER A 79 -18.47 -30.19 2.06
C SER A 79 -18.83 -30.97 3.33
N GLY A 80 -19.77 -30.49 4.14
CA GLY A 80 -20.30 -31.21 5.33
C GLY A 80 -19.38 -31.28 6.54
N GLY A 81 -18.21 -30.59 6.51
CA GLY A 81 -17.24 -30.62 7.60
C GLY A 81 -16.41 -31.92 7.68
N GLY A 82 -15.48 -31.98 8.62
CA GLY A 82 -14.60 -33.14 8.81
C GLY A 82 -13.61 -33.37 7.65
N ASP A 83 -13.27 -34.60 7.37
CA ASP A 83 -12.28 -34.97 6.34
C ASP A 83 -12.70 -34.57 4.92
N THR A 84 -14.01 -34.47 4.65
CA THR A 84 -14.57 -34.02 3.38
C THR A 84 -14.35 -32.52 3.15
N ALA A 85 -14.22 -31.71 4.20
CA ALA A 85 -13.92 -30.29 4.10
C ALA A 85 -12.53 -30.04 3.47
N ILE A 86 -11.54 -30.87 3.81
CA ILE A 86 -10.19 -30.78 3.25
C ILE A 86 -10.23 -31.08 1.75
N LEU A 87 -10.97 -32.13 1.33
CA LEU A 87 -11.14 -32.46 -0.10
C LEU A 87 -11.87 -31.34 -0.85
N GLY A 88 -12.90 -30.74 -0.25
CA GLY A 88 -13.60 -29.58 -0.80
C GLY A 88 -12.67 -28.35 -0.98
N MET A 89 -11.85 -28.03 0.01
CA MET A 89 -10.86 -26.96 -0.07
C MET A 89 -9.81 -27.23 -1.16
N LEU A 90 -9.28 -28.45 -1.24
CA LEU A 90 -8.33 -28.85 -2.29
C LEU A 90 -8.95 -28.74 -3.69
N GLY A 91 -10.21 -29.14 -3.85
CA GLY A 91 -10.94 -29.02 -5.14
C GLY A 91 -11.17 -27.57 -5.56
N MET A 92 -11.27 -26.63 -4.64
CA MET A 92 -11.43 -25.19 -4.93
C MET A 92 -10.10 -24.47 -5.18
N MET A 93 -8.95 -25.04 -4.76
CA MET A 93 -7.64 -24.43 -4.93
C MET A 93 -7.32 -24.00 -6.37
N PRO A 94 -7.54 -24.82 -7.42
CA PRO A 94 -7.26 -24.43 -8.81
C PRO A 94 -8.07 -23.21 -9.25
N ILE A 95 -9.33 -23.13 -8.84
CA ILE A 95 -10.23 -22.01 -9.16
C ILE A 95 -9.73 -20.75 -8.46
N MET A 96 -9.36 -20.84 -7.20
CA MET A 96 -8.77 -19.71 -6.43
C MET A 96 -7.46 -19.23 -7.05
N ILE A 97 -6.55 -20.14 -7.37
CA ILE A 97 -5.27 -19.79 -8.00
C ILE A 97 -5.52 -19.12 -9.34
N GLY A 98 -6.40 -19.65 -10.19
CA GLY A 98 -6.77 -19.05 -11.47
C GLY A 98 -7.35 -17.65 -11.31
N CYS A 99 -8.26 -17.45 -10.35
CA CYS A 99 -8.83 -16.15 -10.04
C CYS A 99 -7.78 -15.15 -9.55
N LEU A 100 -6.89 -15.58 -8.65
CA LEU A 100 -5.77 -14.76 -8.16
C LEU A 100 -4.79 -14.39 -9.27
N CYS A 101 -4.42 -15.34 -10.13
CA CYS A 101 -3.51 -15.08 -11.25
C CYS A 101 -4.07 -14.04 -12.23
N LEU A 102 -5.39 -13.90 -12.33
CA LEU A 102 -6.02 -12.89 -13.17
C LEU A 102 -6.24 -11.58 -12.44
N LEU A 103 -6.64 -11.62 -11.17
CA LEU A 103 -6.91 -10.44 -10.36
C LEU A 103 -5.64 -9.66 -10.00
N VAL A 104 -4.55 -10.35 -9.65
CA VAL A 104 -3.30 -9.70 -9.22
C VAL A 104 -2.73 -8.75 -10.28
N PRO A 105 -2.57 -9.14 -11.56
CA PRO A 105 -2.09 -8.21 -12.59
C PRO A 105 -3.04 -7.03 -12.82
N VAL A 106 -4.36 -7.28 -12.81
CA VAL A 106 -5.35 -6.22 -12.99
C VAL A 106 -5.27 -5.20 -11.84
N MET A 107 -5.25 -5.67 -10.60
CA MET A 107 -5.13 -4.81 -9.42
C MET A 107 -3.79 -4.08 -9.36
N PHE A 108 -2.72 -4.70 -9.84
CA PHE A 108 -1.41 -4.06 -9.94
C PHE A 108 -1.43 -2.87 -10.92
N VAL A 109 -1.98 -3.07 -12.13
CA VAL A 109 -2.12 -1.99 -13.12
C VAL A 109 -3.03 -0.88 -12.60
N LEU A 110 -4.19 -1.23 -12.04
CA LEU A 110 -5.08 -0.26 -11.43
C LEU A 110 -4.39 0.51 -10.31
N GLY A 111 -3.65 -0.16 -9.44
CA GLY A 111 -2.89 0.47 -8.37
C GLY A 111 -1.88 1.51 -8.88
N MET A 112 -1.21 1.25 -10.01
CA MET A 112 -0.30 2.21 -10.64
C MET A 112 -1.05 3.44 -11.17
N ILE A 113 -2.20 3.24 -11.85
CA ILE A 113 -3.03 4.32 -12.37
C ILE A 113 -3.52 5.21 -11.23
N PHE A 114 -4.00 4.58 -10.14
CA PHE A 114 -4.50 5.31 -8.98
C PHE A 114 -3.40 6.10 -8.26
N ARG A 115 -2.17 5.61 -8.19
CA ARG A 115 -1.03 6.38 -7.68
C ARG A 115 -0.78 7.65 -8.49
N GLN A 116 -0.88 7.57 -9.82
CA GLN A 116 -0.77 8.76 -10.67
C GLN A 116 -1.96 9.71 -10.46
N ALA A 117 -3.17 9.18 -10.30
CA ALA A 117 -4.37 9.96 -10.01
C ALA A 117 -4.30 10.67 -8.65
N GLU A 118 -3.75 10.03 -7.61
CA GLU A 118 -3.52 10.66 -6.31
C GLU A 118 -2.60 11.88 -6.41
N ASN A 119 -1.51 11.75 -7.17
CA ASN A 119 -0.60 12.86 -7.43
C ASN A 119 -1.31 13.98 -8.23
N ALA A 120 -2.13 13.64 -9.24
CA ALA A 120 -2.90 14.62 -10.01
C ALA A 120 -3.93 15.38 -9.15
N ILE A 121 -4.60 14.72 -8.19
CA ILE A 121 -5.51 15.39 -7.26
C ILE A 121 -4.78 16.44 -6.44
N VAL A 122 -3.58 16.12 -5.94
CA VAL A 122 -2.88 16.97 -4.97
C VAL A 122 -2.04 18.04 -5.66
N LEU A 123 -1.39 17.71 -6.77
CA LEU A 123 -0.44 18.60 -7.46
C LEU A 123 -1.11 19.46 -8.56
N GLU A 124 -2.09 18.89 -9.26
CA GLU A 124 -2.82 19.58 -10.34
C GLU A 124 -4.22 20.04 -9.88
N GLU A 125 -4.56 19.87 -8.58
CA GLU A 125 -5.82 20.27 -7.93
C GLU A 125 -7.10 19.73 -8.61
N MET A 126 -6.97 18.62 -9.31
CA MET A 126 -8.06 18.02 -10.09
C MET A 126 -9.16 17.39 -9.23
N GLY A 127 -10.34 17.27 -9.81
CA GLY A 127 -11.43 16.44 -9.25
C GLY A 127 -11.12 14.95 -9.42
N VAL A 128 -11.91 14.08 -8.75
CA VAL A 128 -11.66 12.62 -8.70
C VAL A 128 -11.66 11.98 -10.09
N LEU A 129 -12.71 12.21 -10.89
CA LEU A 129 -12.85 11.59 -12.22
C LEU A 129 -11.80 12.12 -13.22
N PRO A 130 -11.57 13.44 -13.35
CA PRO A 130 -10.49 13.97 -14.19
C PRO A 130 -9.11 13.43 -13.76
N ALA A 131 -8.87 13.28 -12.47
CA ALA A 131 -7.60 12.74 -11.97
C ALA A 131 -7.37 11.27 -12.38
N ILE A 132 -8.41 10.43 -12.39
CA ILE A 132 -8.32 9.06 -12.87
C ILE A 132 -7.97 9.04 -14.37
N THR A 133 -8.63 9.88 -15.17
CA THR A 133 -8.33 10.01 -16.61
C THR A 133 -6.89 10.47 -16.81
N ARG A 134 -6.45 11.49 -16.05
CA ARG A 134 -5.08 11.98 -16.08
C ARG A 134 -4.07 10.90 -15.69
N GLY A 135 -4.36 10.14 -14.61
CA GLY A 135 -3.52 9.01 -14.18
C GLY A 135 -3.37 7.93 -15.25
N TRP A 136 -4.47 7.63 -15.98
CA TRP A 136 -4.46 6.71 -17.10
C TRP A 136 -3.63 7.25 -18.30
N GLU A 137 -3.73 8.54 -18.63
CA GLU A 137 -2.94 9.16 -19.68
C GLU A 137 -1.44 9.13 -19.37
N VAL A 138 -1.05 9.54 -18.15
CA VAL A 138 0.35 9.51 -17.69
C VAL A 138 0.87 8.08 -17.70
N PHE A 139 0.07 7.10 -17.23
CA PHE A 139 0.44 5.70 -17.25
C PHE A 139 0.69 5.19 -18.67
N LYS A 140 -0.24 5.42 -19.60
CA LYS A 140 -0.08 4.97 -21.01
C LYS A 140 1.09 5.62 -21.73
N ALA A 141 1.30 6.92 -21.49
CA ALA A 141 2.38 7.66 -22.13
C ALA A 141 3.78 7.23 -21.63
N ASN A 142 3.86 6.71 -20.37
CA ASN A 142 5.13 6.45 -19.70
C ASN A 142 5.22 5.04 -19.11
N LEU A 143 4.71 4.02 -19.79
CA LEU A 143 4.67 2.63 -19.30
C LEU A 143 6.06 2.13 -18.85
N GLY A 144 7.11 2.33 -19.66
CA GLY A 144 8.45 1.86 -19.35
C GLY A 144 9.01 2.42 -18.03
N PRO A 145 9.11 3.75 -17.88
CA PRO A 145 9.57 4.37 -16.65
C PRO A 145 8.73 4.01 -15.41
N ILE A 146 7.41 3.95 -15.55
CA ILE A 146 6.51 3.62 -14.43
C ILE A 146 6.68 2.17 -13.98
N ILE A 147 6.75 1.21 -14.92
CA ILE A 147 6.96 -0.19 -14.58
C ILE A 147 8.35 -0.40 -13.96
N LEU A 148 9.39 0.22 -14.54
CA LEU A 148 10.74 0.14 -13.98
C LEU A 148 10.78 0.67 -12.55
N MET A 149 10.17 1.83 -12.31
CA MET A 149 10.09 2.43 -10.96
C MET A 149 9.30 1.54 -10.00
N ALA A 150 8.19 0.95 -10.45
CA ALA A 150 7.41 0.00 -9.67
C ALA A 150 8.22 -1.24 -9.27
N ILE A 151 9.02 -1.79 -10.18
CA ILE A 151 9.90 -2.93 -9.90
C ILE A 151 10.95 -2.54 -8.86
N ILE A 152 11.65 -1.41 -9.06
CA ILE A 152 12.70 -0.95 -8.14
C ILE A 152 12.12 -0.71 -6.74
N LEU A 153 11.05 0.07 -6.63
CA LEU A 153 10.41 0.34 -5.34
C LEU A 153 9.77 -0.91 -4.74
N GLY A 154 9.25 -1.81 -5.58
CA GLY A 154 8.73 -3.10 -5.16
C GLY A 154 9.80 -3.98 -4.52
N VAL A 155 10.98 -4.08 -5.14
CA VAL A 155 12.13 -4.83 -4.59
C VAL A 155 12.61 -4.21 -3.27
N ILE A 156 12.79 -2.88 -3.24
CA ILE A 156 13.20 -2.17 -2.01
C ILE A 156 12.17 -2.40 -0.90
N GLY A 157 10.89 -2.20 -1.20
CA GLY A 157 9.79 -2.40 -0.23
C GLY A 157 9.69 -3.85 0.25
N PHE A 158 9.86 -4.82 -0.65
CA PHE A 158 9.88 -6.24 -0.30
C PHE A 158 11.02 -6.59 0.65
N VAL A 159 12.26 -6.20 0.31
CA VAL A 159 13.44 -6.46 1.15
C VAL A 159 13.29 -5.79 2.51
N ALA A 160 12.89 -4.52 2.53
CA ALA A 160 12.70 -3.79 3.78
C ALA A 160 11.58 -4.40 4.65
N SER A 161 10.45 -4.75 4.06
CA SER A 161 9.35 -5.42 4.77
C SER A 161 9.75 -6.81 5.28
N PHE A 162 10.54 -7.55 4.50
CA PHE A 162 11.06 -8.84 4.91
C PHE A 162 12.00 -8.71 6.13
N VAL A 163 12.90 -7.72 6.12
CA VAL A 163 13.79 -7.45 7.26
C VAL A 163 12.99 -7.09 8.53
N ILE A 164 11.93 -6.27 8.39
CA ILE A 164 11.05 -5.92 9.52
C ILE A 164 10.26 -7.16 10.01
N ALA A 165 9.89 -8.07 9.12
CA ALA A 165 9.13 -9.27 9.47
C ALA A 165 10.00 -10.32 10.19
N LEU A 166 11.32 -10.36 9.98
CA LEU A 166 12.21 -11.35 10.57
C LEU A 166 12.07 -11.48 12.11
N PRO A 167 12.10 -10.39 12.91
CA PRO A 167 11.91 -10.49 14.35
C PRO A 167 10.55 -11.08 14.73
N ILE A 168 9.49 -10.80 13.95
CA ILE A 168 8.15 -11.36 14.18
C ILE A 168 8.21 -12.89 14.03
N PHE A 169 8.85 -13.39 12.97
CA PHE A 169 9.02 -14.83 12.77
C PHE A 169 9.81 -15.48 13.89
N VAL A 170 10.89 -14.84 14.36
CA VAL A 170 11.72 -15.33 15.47
C VAL A 170 10.94 -15.38 16.79
N ILE A 171 9.98 -14.48 17.01
CA ILE A 171 9.13 -14.46 18.21
C ILE A 171 8.00 -15.48 18.08
N VAL A 172 7.30 -15.49 16.94
CA VAL A 172 6.06 -16.28 16.77
C VAL A 172 6.36 -17.77 16.59
N PHE A 173 7.37 -18.13 15.78
CA PHE A 173 7.58 -19.52 15.40
C PHE A 173 7.96 -20.41 16.60
N PRO A 174 8.93 -20.06 17.46
CA PRO A 174 9.23 -20.87 18.66
C PRO A 174 8.08 -20.94 19.65
N ALA A 175 7.31 -19.84 19.82
CA ALA A 175 6.18 -19.82 20.72
C ALA A 175 5.05 -20.76 20.26
N MET A 176 4.79 -20.82 18.95
CA MET A 176 3.84 -21.73 18.35
C MET A 176 4.26 -23.19 18.49
N ILE A 177 5.55 -23.51 18.26
CA ILE A 177 6.09 -24.86 18.47
C ILE A 177 5.94 -25.27 19.93
N ALA A 178 6.32 -24.41 20.88
CA ALA A 178 6.21 -24.69 22.30
C ALA A 178 4.75 -24.89 22.75
N PHE A 179 3.82 -24.11 22.20
CA PHE A 179 2.38 -24.26 22.46
C PHE A 179 1.85 -25.62 21.94
N MET A 180 2.22 -25.99 20.71
CA MET A 180 1.82 -27.27 20.10
C MET A 180 2.44 -28.46 20.84
N ALA A 181 3.72 -28.39 21.22
CA ALA A 181 4.40 -29.43 21.99
C ALA A 181 3.76 -29.64 23.38
N GLY A 182 3.23 -28.56 23.97
CA GLY A 182 2.47 -28.61 25.23
C GLY A 182 1.01 -29.05 25.07
N GLN A 183 0.61 -29.56 23.89
CA GLN A 183 -0.77 -29.97 23.57
C GLN A 183 -1.82 -28.88 23.84
N GLY A 184 -1.43 -27.62 23.76
CA GLY A 184 -2.30 -26.46 24.00
C GLY A 184 -2.62 -26.20 25.48
N GLN A 185 -2.11 -26.99 26.42
CA GLN A 185 -2.42 -26.84 27.86
C GLN A 185 -1.59 -25.73 28.52
N ASN A 186 -0.39 -25.44 27.98
CA ASN A 186 0.46 -24.42 28.55
C ASN A 186 0.37 -23.13 27.69
N LEU A 187 -0.26 -22.08 28.25
CA LEU A 187 -0.44 -20.79 27.59
C LEU A 187 0.76 -19.84 27.79
N THR A 188 1.75 -20.21 28.61
CA THR A 188 2.92 -19.36 28.90
C THR A 188 3.67 -18.90 27.63
N PRO A 189 3.91 -19.75 26.61
CA PRO A 189 4.54 -19.33 25.36
C PRO A 189 3.74 -18.25 24.61
N LEU A 190 2.39 -18.31 24.65
CA LEU A 190 1.54 -17.33 24.03
C LEU A 190 1.56 -15.97 24.75
N TYR A 191 1.60 -15.96 26.08
CA TYR A 191 1.73 -14.72 26.85
C TYR A 191 3.08 -14.07 26.61
N LEU A 192 4.17 -14.85 26.58
CA LEU A 192 5.51 -14.34 26.30
C LEU A 192 5.59 -13.78 24.87
N MET A 193 5.04 -14.50 23.89
CA MET A 193 4.90 -14.03 22.50
C MET A 193 4.14 -12.70 22.44
N GLY A 194 3.00 -12.61 23.11
CA GLY A 194 2.18 -11.40 23.16
C GLY A 194 2.94 -10.20 23.75
N ALA A 195 3.65 -10.41 24.85
CA ALA A 195 4.48 -9.36 25.47
C ALA A 195 5.60 -8.87 24.53
N CYS A 196 6.33 -9.79 23.89
CA CYS A 196 7.37 -9.45 22.92
C CYS A 196 6.80 -8.71 21.70
N LEU A 197 5.65 -9.14 21.16
CA LEU A 197 4.99 -8.47 20.06
C LEU A 197 4.51 -7.06 20.45
N CYS A 198 3.95 -6.88 21.65
CA CYS A 198 3.54 -5.56 22.14
C CYS A 198 4.70 -4.56 22.18
N LEU A 199 5.91 -5.01 22.48
CA LEU A 199 7.11 -4.17 22.46
C LEU A 199 7.62 -3.92 21.05
N PHE A 200 7.53 -4.92 20.17
CA PHE A 200 8.07 -4.83 18.82
C PHE A 200 7.15 -4.10 17.83
N ILE A 201 5.83 -4.24 17.94
CA ILE A 201 4.85 -3.64 17.01
C ILE A 201 5.02 -2.12 16.83
N PRO A 202 5.20 -1.31 17.89
CA PRO A 202 5.43 0.14 17.71
C PRO A 202 6.68 0.45 16.90
N VAL A 203 7.76 -0.31 17.11
CA VAL A 203 9.01 -0.16 16.35
C VAL A 203 8.79 -0.54 14.89
N ALA A 204 8.11 -1.65 14.64
CA ALA A 204 7.78 -2.09 13.28
C ALA A 204 6.92 -1.05 12.54
N TRP A 205 5.95 -0.43 13.21
CA TRP A 205 5.13 0.63 12.62
C TRP A 205 5.94 1.88 12.27
N LEU A 206 6.87 2.30 13.13
CA LEU A 206 7.76 3.42 12.82
C LEU A 206 8.64 3.13 11.59
N LEU A 207 9.25 1.94 11.54
CA LEU A 207 10.06 1.52 10.40
C LEU A 207 9.22 1.45 9.10
N GLN A 208 8.02 0.88 9.19
CA GLN A 208 7.10 0.83 8.06
C GLN A 208 6.68 2.23 7.60
N GLY A 209 6.51 3.17 8.52
CA GLY A 209 6.23 4.58 8.22
C GLY A 209 7.35 5.24 7.40
N ILE A 210 8.61 4.97 7.74
CA ILE A 210 9.77 5.48 6.99
C ILE A 210 9.79 4.93 5.57
N ILE A 211 9.56 3.61 5.39
CA ILE A 211 9.50 2.97 4.07
C ILE A 211 8.36 3.54 3.24
N THR A 212 7.20 3.74 3.85
CA THR A 212 6.03 4.33 3.17
C THR A 212 6.35 5.76 2.73
N ALA A 213 6.94 6.59 3.61
CA ALA A 213 7.32 7.95 3.28
C ALA A 213 8.30 8.00 2.10
N TYR A 214 9.32 7.14 2.10
CA TYR A 214 10.27 7.01 1.00
C TYR A 214 9.58 6.62 -0.31
N THR A 215 8.74 5.59 -0.28
CA THR A 215 8.05 5.06 -1.46
C THR A 215 7.09 6.10 -2.05
N GLU A 216 6.28 6.77 -1.23
CA GLU A 216 5.34 7.79 -1.70
C GLU A 216 6.07 9.02 -2.26
N SER A 217 7.16 9.46 -1.62
CA SER A 217 8.00 10.55 -2.14
C SER A 217 8.62 10.21 -3.50
N ALA A 218 9.13 8.98 -3.66
CA ALA A 218 9.70 8.52 -4.92
C ALA A 218 8.65 8.48 -6.04
N TRP A 219 7.41 8.06 -5.76
CA TRP A 219 6.31 8.10 -6.72
C TRP A 219 5.91 9.52 -7.10
N THR A 220 5.87 10.43 -6.13
CA THR A 220 5.56 11.85 -6.37
C THR A 220 6.61 12.51 -7.26
N LEU A 221 7.90 12.29 -6.98
CA LEU A 221 8.99 12.77 -7.82
C LEU A 221 8.92 12.20 -9.24
N THR A 222 8.63 10.91 -9.36
CA THR A 222 8.46 10.27 -10.67
C THR A 222 7.32 10.93 -11.44
N TYR A 223 6.16 11.16 -10.82
CA TYR A 223 5.04 11.85 -11.44
C TYR A 223 5.43 13.24 -11.93
N MET A 224 6.06 14.04 -11.07
CA MET A 224 6.51 15.40 -11.44
C MET A 224 7.49 15.40 -12.60
N ARG A 225 8.42 14.44 -12.64
CA ARG A 225 9.38 14.33 -13.76
C ARG A 225 8.74 13.90 -15.07
N LEU A 226 7.71 13.04 -15.02
CA LEU A 226 6.99 12.56 -16.20
C LEU A 226 5.99 13.59 -16.75
N THR A 227 5.50 14.51 -15.92
CA THR A 227 4.49 15.53 -16.29
C THR A 227 5.06 16.90 -16.56
N LYS A 228 6.31 17.19 -16.13
CA LYS A 228 7.00 18.43 -16.52
C LYS A 228 7.36 18.38 -18.01
N PRO A 229 7.17 19.49 -18.77
CA PRO A 229 7.65 19.58 -20.15
C PRO A 229 9.15 19.29 -20.19
N GLN A 230 9.57 18.54 -21.22
CA GLN A 230 10.94 18.07 -21.40
C GLN A 230 11.96 19.20 -21.71
N ASP A 231 11.52 20.45 -21.81
CA ASP A 231 12.32 21.62 -22.06
C ASP A 231 13.19 22.09 -20.87
N ALA A 232 13.08 21.41 -19.72
CA ALA A 232 13.91 21.69 -18.55
C ALA A 232 15.00 20.61 -18.33
N ALA A 233 15.53 20.01 -19.39
CA ALA A 233 16.75 19.22 -19.26
C ALA A 233 17.88 20.21 -18.87
N PRO A 234 18.56 19.99 -17.71
CA PRO A 234 19.67 20.87 -17.37
C PRO A 234 20.74 20.79 -18.48
N ALA A 235 21.13 21.93 -18.96
CA ALA A 235 22.21 22.12 -19.96
C ALA A 235 23.59 21.73 -19.36
N ILE A 236 23.74 20.50 -18.90
CA ILE A 236 24.99 19.97 -18.32
C ILE A 236 25.83 19.27 -19.41
N VAL A 237 25.30 19.09 -20.62
CA VAL A 237 26.01 18.34 -21.68
C VAL A 237 26.86 19.23 -22.57
N GLU A 238 26.68 20.56 -22.59
CA GLU A 238 27.46 21.44 -23.48
C GLU A 238 28.75 22.02 -22.87
N ALA A 239 29.00 21.85 -21.57
CA ALA A 239 30.19 22.43 -20.93
C ALA A 239 31.47 21.60 -21.12
N ASN A 240 31.44 20.42 -21.73
CA ASN A 240 32.60 19.56 -21.96
C ASN A 240 33.00 19.41 -23.44
N ALA A 241 32.49 20.24 -24.34
CA ALA A 241 32.80 20.18 -25.78
C ALA A 241 33.53 21.42 -26.29
N SER A 242 34.14 22.24 -25.40
CA SER A 242 35.00 23.36 -25.81
C SER A 242 36.40 23.27 -25.22
#